data_01bafe909ea76e8e7ac2de1c5345b9c3
#
_entry.id   01bafe909ea76e8e7ac2de1c5345b9c3
#
_cell.length_a   1.000
_cell.length_b   1.000
_cell.length_c   1.000
_cell.angle_alpha   90.00
_cell.angle_beta   90.00
_cell.angle_gamma   90.00
#
_symmetry.space_group_name_H-M   'P 1'
#
loop_
_entity.id
_entity.type
_entity.pdbx_description
1 polymer ?
#
loop_
_entity_poly.entity_id
_entity_poly.type
_entity_poly.pdbx_seq_one_letter_code
_entity_poly.pdbx_strand_id
1 'polypeptide(L)'
;MTETIAAKRLSRFGLSSDGSMCLVEYEKDEGETDRLSFPSAQLDEVIGLLLQLKQIYAEKMEGTQTRSVLVADRVGVLVQSDAAVLDFVVGGAPISFAIPTEMATQLMQILQQKLAKP
;
A
#
# COMPACT_ATOMS: atom_id res chain seq x y z
N MET A 1 12.27 -0.59 -27.96
CA MET A 1 12.66 0.49 -27.04
C MET A 1 11.41 1.04 -26.37
N THR A 2 11.45 1.19 -25.07
CA THR A 2 10.28 1.64 -24.32
C THR A 2 10.39 3.14 -24.07
N GLU A 3 9.38 3.89 -24.48
CA GLU A 3 9.33 5.31 -24.16
C GLU A 3 8.82 5.49 -22.73
N THR A 4 9.44 6.42 -22.01
CA THR A 4 8.99 6.81 -20.69
C THR A 4 8.10 8.03 -20.80
N ILE A 5 6.88 7.90 -20.30
CA ILE A 5 5.95 9.03 -20.20
C ILE A 5 6.14 9.63 -18.82
N ALA A 6 6.58 10.88 -18.77
CA ALA A 6 6.78 11.58 -17.50
C ALA A 6 5.48 12.26 -17.08
N ALA A 7 4.92 11.79 -15.98
CA ALA A 7 3.76 12.43 -15.38
C ALA A 7 4.24 13.48 -14.37
N LYS A 8 3.68 14.68 -14.47
CA LYS A 8 3.97 15.74 -13.51
C LYS A 8 3.38 15.41 -12.15
N ARG A 9 2.15 14.87 -12.15
CA ARG A 9 1.48 14.43 -10.94
C ARG A 9 0.34 13.48 -11.27
N LEU A 10 -0.07 12.71 -10.30
CA LEU A 10 -1.27 11.88 -10.39
C LEU A 10 -2.43 12.73 -9.91
N SER A 11 -3.51 12.84 -10.69
CA SER A 11 -4.61 13.73 -10.37
C SER A 11 -5.86 13.02 -9.90
N ARG A 12 -6.18 11.86 -10.44
CA ARG A 12 -7.40 11.13 -10.11
C ARG A 12 -7.18 9.62 -10.20
N PHE A 13 -8.03 8.89 -9.50
CA PHE A 13 -8.07 7.44 -9.63
C PHE A 13 -9.51 6.98 -9.42
N GLY A 14 -9.83 5.83 -9.96
CA GLY A 14 -11.17 5.26 -9.82
C GLY A 14 -11.29 3.92 -10.52
N LEU A 15 -12.50 3.43 -10.56
CA LEU A 15 -12.83 2.18 -11.24
C LEU A 15 -13.70 2.48 -12.46
N SER A 16 -13.61 1.62 -13.48
CA SER A 16 -14.57 1.65 -14.58
C SER A 16 -15.97 1.32 -14.04
N SER A 17 -17.00 1.59 -14.85
CA SER A 17 -18.39 1.45 -14.40
C SER A 17 -18.74 0.03 -13.98
N ASP A 18 -18.09 -0.99 -14.58
CA ASP A 18 -18.32 -2.40 -14.21
C ASP A 18 -17.31 -2.91 -13.19
N GLY A 19 -16.37 -2.07 -12.75
CA GLY A 19 -15.37 -2.45 -11.76
C GLY A 19 -14.23 -3.31 -12.28
N SER A 20 -14.19 -3.63 -13.58
CA SER A 20 -13.18 -4.53 -14.13
C SER A 20 -11.83 -3.87 -14.39
N MET A 21 -11.79 -2.56 -14.50
CA MET A 21 -10.57 -1.81 -14.79
C MET A 21 -10.34 -0.72 -13.75
N CYS A 22 -9.10 -0.58 -13.34
CA CYS A 22 -8.67 0.56 -12.55
C CYS A 22 -8.19 1.66 -13.50
N LEU A 23 -8.50 2.90 -13.13
CA LEU A 23 -8.14 4.07 -13.93
C LEU A 23 -7.30 5.01 -13.08
N VAL A 24 -6.16 5.42 -13.62
CA VAL A 24 -5.31 6.43 -12.98
C VAL A 24 -5.12 7.56 -13.97
N GLU A 25 -5.54 8.76 -13.59
CA GLU A 25 -5.38 9.93 -14.41
C GLU A 25 -4.16 10.70 -13.95
N TYR A 26 -3.35 11.14 -14.88
CA TYR A 26 -2.13 11.88 -14.57
C TYR A 26 -2.03 13.12 -15.47
N GLU A 27 -1.33 14.12 -14.95
CA GLU A 27 -1.10 15.37 -15.65
C GLU A 27 0.32 15.39 -16.21
N LYS A 28 0.42 15.78 -17.47
CA LYS A 28 1.71 15.93 -18.14
C LYS A 28 2.23 17.36 -17.96
N ASP A 29 3.50 17.58 -18.33
CA ASP A 29 4.16 18.86 -18.16
C ASP A 29 3.43 20.03 -18.82
N GLU A 30 2.71 19.78 -19.91
CA GLU A 30 2.02 20.82 -20.65
C GLU A 30 0.60 21.09 -20.16
N GLY A 31 0.22 20.51 -19.03
CA GLY A 31 -1.11 20.69 -18.47
C GLY A 31 -2.15 19.74 -19.06
N GLU A 32 -1.79 18.92 -20.01
CA GLU A 32 -2.66 17.91 -20.56
C GLU A 32 -2.80 16.75 -19.59
N THR A 33 -3.98 16.14 -19.54
CA THR A 33 -4.22 14.96 -18.74
C THR A 33 -4.34 13.73 -19.62
N ASP A 34 -3.89 12.61 -19.11
CA ASP A 34 -4.02 11.33 -19.79
C ASP A 34 -4.34 10.26 -18.74
N ARG A 35 -4.70 9.08 -19.20
CA ARG A 35 -5.14 7.99 -18.33
C ARG A 35 -4.37 6.73 -18.56
N LEU A 36 -4.12 6.01 -17.47
CA LEU A 36 -3.61 4.66 -17.49
C LEU A 36 -4.69 3.75 -16.94
N SER A 37 -4.95 2.64 -17.61
CA SER A 37 -5.89 1.65 -17.10
C SER A 37 -5.24 0.30 -17.01
N PHE A 38 -5.65 -0.49 -16.03
CA PHE A 38 -5.19 -1.85 -15.86
C PHE A 38 -6.28 -2.68 -15.21
N PRO A 39 -6.26 -4.02 -15.38
CA PRO A 39 -7.29 -4.86 -14.79
C PRO A 39 -7.31 -4.77 -13.27
N SER A 40 -8.51 -4.68 -12.69
CA SER A 40 -8.68 -4.58 -11.24
C SER A 40 -8.11 -5.79 -10.49
N ALA A 41 -8.08 -6.95 -11.15
CA ALA A 41 -7.52 -8.16 -10.55
C ALA A 41 -6.03 -8.02 -10.25
N GLN A 42 -5.34 -7.04 -10.82
CA GLN A 42 -3.92 -6.80 -10.58
C GLN A 42 -3.63 -5.79 -9.46
N LEU A 43 -4.68 -5.32 -8.78
CA LEU A 43 -4.50 -4.28 -7.74
C LEU A 43 -3.50 -4.71 -6.65
N ASP A 44 -3.62 -5.93 -6.14
CA ASP A 44 -2.73 -6.39 -5.08
C ASP A 44 -1.27 -6.42 -5.55
N GLU A 45 -1.06 -6.84 -6.78
CA GLU A 45 0.27 -6.85 -7.38
C GLU A 45 0.83 -5.44 -7.54
N VAL A 46 0.00 -4.50 -7.99
CA VAL A 46 0.40 -3.10 -8.14
C VAL A 46 0.77 -2.50 -6.80
N ILE A 47 -0.03 -2.76 -5.77
CA ILE A 47 0.27 -2.29 -4.41
C ILE A 47 1.62 -2.83 -3.95
N GLY A 48 1.87 -4.11 -4.16
CA GLY A 48 3.14 -4.73 -3.80
C GLY A 48 4.33 -4.08 -4.50
N LEU A 49 4.19 -3.82 -5.80
CA LEU A 49 5.25 -3.16 -6.57
C LEU A 49 5.51 -1.74 -6.08
N LEU A 50 4.46 -1.00 -5.75
CA LEU A 50 4.63 0.36 -5.23
C LEU A 50 5.32 0.36 -3.87
N LEU A 51 5.03 -0.61 -3.02
CA LEU A 51 5.70 -0.73 -1.73
C LEU A 51 7.18 -1.07 -1.90
N GLN A 52 7.52 -1.94 -2.87
CA GLN A 52 8.91 -2.22 -3.20
C GLN A 52 9.63 -0.98 -3.71
N LEU A 53 8.96 -0.21 -4.56
CA LEU A 53 9.51 1.03 -5.09
C LEU A 53 9.78 2.04 -3.97
N LYS A 54 8.87 2.14 -3.01
CA LYS A 54 9.06 3.01 -1.85
C LYS A 54 10.30 2.60 -1.05
N GLN A 55 10.54 1.30 -0.90
CA GLN A 55 11.72 0.80 -0.20
C GLN A 55 13.00 1.17 -0.95
N ILE A 56 13.01 0.98 -2.27
CA ILE A 56 14.16 1.36 -3.11
C ILE A 56 14.45 2.85 -2.99
N TYR A 57 13.41 3.67 -3.02
CA TYR A 57 13.55 5.12 -2.87
C TYR A 57 14.20 5.47 -1.53
N ALA A 58 13.72 4.85 -0.44
CA ALA A 58 14.25 5.13 0.89
C ALA A 58 15.73 4.78 1.00
N GLU A 59 16.12 3.63 0.45
CA GLU A 59 17.51 3.19 0.48
C GLU A 59 18.42 4.10 -0.34
N LYS A 60 17.94 4.51 -1.51
CA LYS A 60 18.77 5.29 -2.43
C LYS A 60 18.84 6.76 -2.06
N MET A 61 17.74 7.36 -1.68
CA MET A 61 17.65 8.79 -1.47
C MET A 61 17.89 9.21 -0.03
N GLU A 62 17.50 8.37 0.91
CA GLU A 62 17.65 8.67 2.33
C GLU A 62 18.89 8.02 2.94
N GLY A 63 19.54 7.14 2.20
CA GLY A 63 20.76 6.48 2.65
C GLY A 63 20.57 5.54 3.82
N THR A 64 19.33 5.16 4.09
CA THR A 64 19.02 4.29 5.22
C THR A 64 18.96 2.83 4.76
N GLN A 65 19.43 1.94 5.61
CA GLN A 65 19.29 0.52 5.39
C GLN A 65 18.09 -0.06 6.11
N THR A 66 17.39 0.78 6.86
CA THR A 66 16.15 0.35 7.49
C THR A 66 15.01 0.36 6.50
N ARG A 67 14.01 -0.45 6.77
CA ARG A 67 12.85 -0.52 5.91
C ARG A 67 12.06 0.78 5.94
N SER A 68 11.50 1.15 4.77
CA SER A 68 10.56 2.25 4.71
C SER A 68 9.30 1.89 5.50
N VAL A 69 8.80 2.84 6.27
CA VAL A 69 7.70 2.61 7.20
C VAL A 69 6.55 3.54 6.87
N LEU A 70 5.35 2.98 6.84
CA LEU A 70 4.12 3.78 6.80
C LEU A 70 3.63 3.93 8.23
N VAL A 71 3.27 5.15 8.61
CA VAL A 71 2.77 5.41 9.95
C VAL A 71 1.24 5.34 9.93
N ALA A 72 0.68 4.47 10.77
CA ALA A 72 -0.76 4.34 10.87
C ALA A 72 -1.32 5.36 11.85
N ASP A 73 -2.42 6.02 11.44
CA ASP A 73 -3.14 6.94 12.31
C ASP A 73 -4.05 6.21 13.28
N ARG A 74 -4.53 5.04 12.87
CA ARG A 74 -5.43 4.19 13.66
C ARG A 74 -5.14 2.73 13.40
N VAL A 75 -5.40 1.91 14.39
CA VAL A 75 -5.30 0.45 14.30
C VAL A 75 -6.56 -0.15 14.88
N GLY A 76 -7.16 -1.09 14.16
CA GLY A 76 -8.29 -1.87 14.63
C GLY A 76 -8.04 -3.35 14.46
N VAL A 77 -8.72 -4.16 15.24
CA VAL A 77 -8.60 -5.62 15.16
C VAL A 77 -9.99 -6.23 15.17
N LEU A 78 -10.26 -7.11 14.22
CA LEU A 78 -11.47 -7.92 14.19
C LEU A 78 -11.06 -9.38 14.17
N VAL A 79 -11.54 -10.15 15.14
CA VAL A 79 -11.22 -11.58 15.23
C VAL A 79 -12.34 -12.38 14.60
N GLN A 80 -11.99 -13.21 13.64
CA GLN A 80 -12.88 -14.17 13.02
C GLN A 80 -12.50 -15.60 13.45
N SER A 81 -13.29 -16.59 13.04
CA SER A 81 -13.07 -17.96 13.51
C SER A 81 -11.70 -18.52 13.18
N ASP A 82 -11.13 -18.16 12.04
CA ASP A 82 -9.87 -18.73 11.54
C ASP A 82 -8.83 -17.68 11.19
N ALA A 83 -9.13 -16.40 11.43
CA ALA A 83 -8.22 -15.32 11.07
C ALA A 83 -8.47 -14.10 11.93
N ALA A 84 -7.44 -13.28 12.06
CA ALA A 84 -7.57 -11.93 12.60
C ALA A 84 -7.43 -10.93 11.47
N VAL A 85 -8.29 -9.93 11.44
CA VAL A 85 -8.19 -8.85 10.46
C VAL A 85 -7.63 -7.63 11.17
N LEU A 86 -6.48 -7.16 10.70
CA LEU A 86 -5.85 -5.94 11.21
C LEU A 86 -6.17 -4.81 10.26
N ASP A 87 -6.79 -3.77 10.80
CA ASP A 87 -7.15 -2.58 10.05
C ASP A 87 -6.22 -1.45 10.42
N PHE A 88 -5.65 -0.80 9.40
CA PHE A 88 -4.80 0.36 9.60
C PHE A 88 -5.37 1.50 8.76
N VAL A 89 -5.34 2.70 9.31
CA VAL A 89 -5.66 3.90 8.54
C VAL A 89 -4.36 4.65 8.33
N VAL A 90 -3.98 4.82 7.07
CA VAL A 90 -2.73 5.50 6.70
C VAL A 90 -3.09 6.61 5.73
N GLY A 91 -2.82 7.86 6.13
CA GLY A 91 -3.15 9.01 5.30
C GLY A 91 -4.62 9.08 4.91
N GLY A 92 -5.51 8.66 5.81
CA GLY A 92 -6.94 8.64 5.55
C GLY A 92 -7.43 7.41 4.78
N ALA A 93 -6.54 6.54 4.33
CA ALA A 93 -6.92 5.35 3.58
C ALA A 93 -6.92 4.11 4.49
N PRO A 94 -7.99 3.32 4.50
CA PRO A 94 -8.02 2.08 5.26
C PRO A 94 -7.26 0.97 4.52
N ILE A 95 -6.41 0.26 5.25
CA ILE A 95 -5.68 -0.89 4.74
C ILE A 95 -5.93 -2.03 5.72
N SER A 96 -6.39 -3.17 5.21
CA SER A 96 -6.73 -4.31 6.06
C SER A 96 -5.91 -5.52 5.66
N PHE A 97 -5.44 -6.25 6.66
CA PHE A 97 -4.72 -7.51 6.46
C PHE A 97 -5.44 -8.61 7.22
N ALA A 98 -5.70 -9.73 6.54
CA ALA A 98 -6.19 -10.93 7.20
C ALA A 98 -5.00 -11.83 7.45
N ILE A 99 -4.78 -12.21 8.70
CA ILE A 99 -3.68 -13.12 9.06
C ILE A 99 -4.24 -14.34 9.78
N PRO A 100 -3.67 -15.52 9.53
CA PRO A 100 -4.11 -16.74 10.23
C PRO A 100 -3.99 -16.59 11.75
N THR A 101 -4.87 -17.25 12.48
CA THR A 101 -4.90 -17.15 13.94
C THR A 101 -3.55 -17.46 14.57
N GLU A 102 -2.85 -18.48 14.05
CA GLU A 102 -1.52 -18.85 14.53
C GLU A 102 -0.53 -17.69 14.42
N MET A 103 -0.53 -17.03 13.28
CA MET A 103 0.35 -15.88 13.02
C MET A 103 -0.01 -14.71 13.94
N ALA A 104 -1.30 -14.49 14.15
CA ALA A 104 -1.76 -13.43 15.04
C ALA A 104 -1.30 -13.68 16.47
N THR A 105 -1.34 -14.93 16.93
CA THR A 105 -0.86 -15.30 18.26
C THR A 105 0.65 -15.05 18.39
N GLN A 106 1.41 -15.42 17.38
CA GLN A 106 2.84 -15.15 17.37
C GLN A 106 3.15 -13.65 17.41
N LEU A 107 2.42 -12.88 16.63
CA LEU A 107 2.58 -11.42 16.61
C LEU A 107 2.30 -10.82 17.99
N MET A 108 1.23 -11.27 18.64
CA MET A 108 0.88 -10.80 19.98
C MET A 108 2.00 -11.10 20.97
N GLN A 109 2.56 -12.30 20.92
CA GLN A 109 3.66 -12.70 21.82
C GLN A 109 4.91 -11.86 21.60
N ILE A 110 5.25 -11.61 20.32
CA ILE A 110 6.42 -10.78 19.99
C ILE A 110 6.22 -9.35 20.49
N LEU A 111 5.05 -8.78 20.27
CA LEU A 111 4.75 -7.42 20.74
C LEU A 111 4.82 -7.32 22.26
N GLN A 112 4.27 -8.30 22.98
CA GLN A 112 4.32 -8.31 24.43
C GLN A 112 5.76 -8.36 24.93
N GLN A 113 6.61 -9.19 24.32
CA GLN A 113 8.00 -9.30 24.72
C GLN A 113 8.78 -8.01 24.44
N LYS A 114 8.58 -7.43 23.28
CA LYS A 114 9.34 -6.25 22.87
C LYS A 114 8.89 -4.99 23.60
N LEU A 115 7.61 -4.85 23.85
CA LEU A 115 7.07 -3.66 24.52
C LEU A 115 7.24 -3.73 26.03
N ALA A 116 7.38 -4.91 26.61
CA ALA A 116 7.59 -5.09 28.05
C ALA A 116 9.01 -4.76 28.49
N LYS A 117 9.95 -4.68 27.56
CA LYS A 117 11.35 -4.35 27.90
C LYS A 117 11.52 -2.84 28.00
N PRO A 118 12.18 -2.35 29.04
CA PRO A 118 12.48 -0.92 29.17
C PRO A 118 13.48 -0.45 28.11
#